data_c4f133b2d6408420ba6c7db602f4df69
#
_entry.id   c4f133b2d6408420ba6c7db602f4df69
#
_cell.length_a   1.000
_cell.length_b   1.000
_cell.length_c   1.000
_cell.angle_alpha   90.00
_cell.angle_beta   90.00
_cell.angle_gamma   90.00
#
_symmetry.space_group_name_H-M   'P 1'
#
loop_
_entity.id
_entity.type
_entity.pdbx_description
1 polymer ?
#
loop_
_entity_poly.entity_id
_entity_poly.type
_entity_poly.pdbx_seq_one_letter_code
_entity_poly.pdbx_strand_id
1 'polypeptide(L)'
;MKPIYSTNGEWVALLHEGYLYDTRGEWIGWLDGRDIYTRDGEYVGFLSDDGRALRERIRRQRPLRSVPPAPPKIRPPATVPLPPLFAELPWKLVDVFEEEPDIFRYISDLRPDWED
;
A
#
# COMPACT_ATOMS: atom_id res chain seq x y z
N MET A 1 -4.36 -2.95 14.15
CA MET A 1 -4.32 -3.39 12.74
C MET A 1 -5.49 -2.76 12.01
N LYS A 2 -5.20 -2.06 10.92
CA LYS A 2 -6.21 -1.27 10.22
C LYS A 2 -6.33 -1.72 8.77
N PRO A 3 -7.51 -2.12 8.30
CA PRO A 3 -7.67 -2.49 6.90
C PRO A 3 -7.64 -1.26 6.00
N ILE A 4 -7.06 -1.43 4.81
CA ILE A 4 -7.01 -0.43 3.75
C ILE A 4 -7.87 -0.95 2.62
N TYR A 5 -8.76 -0.09 2.10
CA TYR A 5 -9.68 -0.45 1.01
C TYR A 5 -9.36 0.37 -0.23
N SER A 6 -9.64 -0.21 -1.39
CA SER A 6 -9.66 0.57 -2.62
C SER A 6 -10.95 1.40 -2.69
N THR A 7 -11.00 2.34 -3.61
CA THR A 7 -12.16 3.22 -3.76
C THR A 7 -13.44 2.44 -4.07
N ASN A 8 -13.31 1.31 -4.77
CA ASN A 8 -14.48 0.46 -5.09
C ASN A 8 -14.90 -0.46 -3.94
N GLY A 9 -14.26 -0.34 -2.77
CA GLY A 9 -14.66 -1.10 -1.59
C GLY A 9 -13.99 -2.44 -1.40
N GLU A 10 -12.95 -2.74 -2.15
CA GLU A 10 -12.20 -3.98 -1.97
C GLU A 10 -11.17 -3.84 -0.85
N TRP A 11 -11.07 -4.86 -0.01
CA TRP A 11 -10.00 -4.93 0.98
C TRP A 11 -8.70 -5.28 0.29
N VAL A 12 -7.72 -4.40 0.34
CA VAL A 12 -6.48 -4.55 -0.45
C VAL A 12 -5.22 -4.64 0.39
N ALA A 13 -5.24 -4.16 1.63
CA ALA A 13 -4.04 -4.16 2.46
C ALA A 13 -4.38 -4.02 3.94
N LEU A 14 -3.35 -4.16 4.78
CA LEU A 14 -3.42 -3.93 6.22
C LEU A 14 -2.32 -2.98 6.63
N LEU A 15 -2.65 -2.04 7.49
CA LEU A 15 -1.68 -1.15 8.12
C LEU A 15 -1.51 -1.56 9.58
N HIS A 16 -0.27 -1.82 10.00
CA HIS A 16 0.02 -2.21 11.37
C HIS A 16 1.38 -1.64 11.78
N GLU A 17 1.36 -0.80 12.81
CA GLU A 17 2.56 -0.19 13.38
C GLU A 17 3.48 0.48 12.36
N GLY A 18 2.86 1.18 11.39
CA GLY A 18 3.61 1.90 10.37
C GLY A 18 4.08 1.05 9.21
N TYR A 19 3.81 -0.23 9.22
CA TYR A 19 4.11 -1.14 8.12
C TYR A 19 2.86 -1.50 7.35
N LEU A 20 3.03 -1.70 6.05
CA LEU A 20 1.93 -2.06 5.17
C LEU A 20 2.08 -3.51 4.74
N TYR A 21 1.01 -4.27 4.88
CA TYR A 21 0.96 -5.69 4.54
C TYR A 21 -0.12 -5.94 3.50
N ASP A 22 0.03 -7.00 2.72
CA ASP A 22 -1.06 -7.44 1.87
C ASP A 22 -2.10 -8.21 2.71
N THR A 23 -3.15 -8.68 2.06
CA THR A 23 -4.25 -9.36 2.76
C THR A 23 -3.85 -10.74 3.29
N ARG A 24 -2.67 -11.24 2.93
CA ARG A 24 -2.12 -12.50 3.43
C ARG A 24 -1.16 -12.30 4.59
N GLY A 25 -0.87 -11.04 4.97
CA GLY A 25 0.04 -10.74 6.05
C GLY A 25 1.50 -10.62 5.63
N GLU A 26 1.78 -10.58 4.32
CA GLU A 26 3.12 -10.36 3.80
C GLU A 26 3.44 -8.87 3.79
N TRP A 27 4.66 -8.52 4.18
CA TRP A 27 5.10 -7.13 4.18
C TRP A 27 5.25 -6.63 2.74
N ILE A 28 4.61 -5.49 2.43
CA ILE A 28 4.67 -4.91 1.09
C ILE A 28 5.17 -3.48 1.06
N GLY A 29 5.21 -2.79 2.19
CA GLY A 29 5.66 -1.41 2.21
C GLY A 29 5.65 -0.84 3.62
N TRP A 30 5.84 0.47 3.72
CA TRP A 30 5.88 1.14 5.01
C TRP A 30 5.49 2.61 4.86
N LEU A 31 5.17 3.23 5.98
CA LEU A 31 4.77 4.63 6.03
C LEU A 31 5.81 5.46 6.78
N ASP A 32 6.04 6.68 6.27
CA ASP A 32 6.73 7.73 7.00
C ASP A 32 5.75 8.89 7.10
N GLY A 33 5.19 9.11 8.29
CA GLY A 33 4.07 10.01 8.42
C GLY A 33 2.89 9.46 7.62
N ARG A 34 2.48 10.17 6.59
CA ARG A 34 1.42 9.73 5.68
C ARG A 34 1.94 9.21 4.37
N ASP A 35 3.22 9.40 4.09
CA ASP A 35 3.81 8.97 2.84
C ASP A 35 4.02 7.47 2.83
N ILE A 36 3.68 6.84 1.72
CA ILE A 36 3.75 5.39 1.54
C ILE A 36 4.92 5.05 0.63
N TYR A 37 5.69 4.05 1.03
CA TYR A 37 6.85 3.58 0.28
C TYR A 37 6.75 2.08 0.06
N THR A 38 7.33 1.62 -1.04
CA THR A 38 7.49 0.17 -1.28
C THR A 38 8.59 -0.37 -0.36
N ARG A 39 8.75 -1.69 -0.36
CA ARG A 39 9.81 -2.34 0.40
C ARG A 39 11.21 -1.83 0.03
N ASP A 40 11.37 -1.36 -1.20
CA ASP A 40 12.67 -0.86 -1.68
C ASP A 40 12.86 0.64 -1.45
N GLY A 41 11.90 1.31 -0.85
CA GLY A 41 12.00 2.74 -0.57
C GLY A 41 11.51 3.65 -1.67
N GLU A 42 10.79 3.13 -2.65
CA GLU A 42 10.17 3.95 -3.68
C GLU A 42 8.89 4.58 -3.18
N TYR A 43 8.72 5.86 -3.44
CA TYR A 43 7.51 6.58 -3.07
C TYR A 43 6.33 6.10 -3.91
N VAL A 44 5.23 5.77 -3.23
CA VAL A 44 4.02 5.28 -3.89
C VAL A 44 2.91 6.32 -3.87
N GLY A 45 2.74 6.99 -2.76
CA GLY A 45 1.63 7.90 -2.56
C GLY A 45 1.49 8.24 -1.08
N PHE A 46 0.28 8.50 -0.65
CA PHE A 46 0.02 8.87 0.74
C PHE A 46 -1.28 8.25 1.23
N LEU A 47 -1.37 8.12 2.54
CA LEU A 47 -2.59 7.63 3.17
C LEU A 47 -3.55 8.80 3.37
N SER A 48 -4.73 8.72 2.78
CA SER A 48 -5.74 9.78 2.91
C SER A 48 -6.44 9.71 4.27
N ASP A 49 -7.18 10.77 4.59
CA ASP A 49 -7.91 10.83 5.86
C ASP A 49 -8.97 9.74 5.98
N ASP A 50 -9.51 9.29 4.86
CA ASP A 50 -10.53 8.24 4.84
C ASP A 50 -9.94 6.83 4.71
N GLY A 51 -8.62 6.71 4.77
CA GLY A 51 -7.97 5.39 4.80
C GLY A 51 -7.66 4.77 3.46
N ARG A 52 -7.65 5.57 2.40
CA ARG A 52 -7.25 5.08 1.07
C ARG A 52 -5.79 5.42 0.78
N ALA A 53 -5.15 4.62 -0.06
CA ALA A 53 -3.81 4.92 -0.57
C ALA A 53 -3.97 5.69 -1.89
N LEU A 54 -3.62 6.96 -1.87
CA LEU A 54 -3.81 7.86 -3.00
C LEU A 54 -2.47 8.42 -3.47
N ARG A 55 -2.42 8.88 -4.72
CA ARG A 55 -1.29 9.65 -5.22
C ARG A 55 -1.77 10.70 -6.21
N GLU A 56 -0.90 11.67 -6.48
CA GLU A 56 -1.18 12.62 -7.54
C GLU A 56 -1.17 11.92 -8.90
N ARG A 57 -2.11 12.29 -9.76
CA ARG A 57 -2.18 11.73 -11.11
C ARG A 57 -0.91 12.03 -11.90
N ILE A 58 -0.39 13.24 -11.78
CA ILE A 58 0.88 13.60 -12.38
C ILE A 58 1.99 13.22 -11.43
N ARG A 59 2.78 12.24 -11.83
CA ARG A 59 3.84 11.71 -10.98
C ARG A 59 5.00 12.67 -10.90
N ARG A 60 5.59 12.72 -9.71
CA ARG A 60 6.87 13.38 -9.48
C ARG A 60 7.85 12.35 -8.97
N GLN A 61 9.03 12.34 -9.54
CA GLN A 61 10.06 11.46 -9.03
C GLN A 61 10.53 11.95 -7.68
N ARG A 62 10.74 11.01 -6.78
CA ARG A 62 11.31 11.26 -5.47
C ARG A 62 12.51 10.34 -5.26
N PRO A 63 13.51 10.78 -4.50
CA PRO A 63 14.65 9.91 -4.22
C PRO A 63 14.19 8.71 -3.40
N LEU A 64 14.93 7.60 -3.56
CA LEU A 64 14.69 6.42 -2.76
C LEU A 64 14.98 6.72 -1.29
N ARG A 65 14.19 6.11 -0.42
CA ARG A 65 14.37 6.22 1.02
C ARG A 65 15.09 4.99 1.55
N SER A 66 15.82 5.19 2.65
CA SER A 66 16.42 4.06 3.34
C SER A 66 15.33 3.14 3.86
N VAL A 67 15.49 1.86 3.61
CA VAL A 67 14.49 0.86 3.97
C VAL A 67 14.62 0.52 5.46
N PRO A 68 13.52 0.52 6.22
CA PRO A 68 13.56 0.10 7.61
C PRO A 68 13.81 -1.41 7.73
N PRO A 69 14.17 -1.90 8.92
CA PRO A 69 14.27 -3.34 9.13
C PRO A 69 12.96 -4.03 8.78
N ALA A 70 13.05 -5.20 8.17
CA ALA A 70 11.87 -5.95 7.78
C ALA A 70 11.08 -6.39 9.03
N PRO A 71 9.78 -6.10 9.08
CA PRO A 71 8.94 -6.55 10.19
C PRO A 71 8.64 -8.05 10.04
N PRO A 72 8.22 -8.71 11.11
CA PRO A 72 7.78 -10.09 10.99
C PRO A 72 6.48 -10.16 10.20
N LYS A 73 6.25 -11.31 9.59
CA LYS A 73 4.97 -11.60 8.97
C LYS A 73 3.89 -11.57 10.04
N ILE A 74 2.73 -11.02 9.70
CA ILE A 74 1.60 -10.98 10.62
C ILE A 74 0.52 -11.96 10.19
N ARG A 75 -0.37 -12.29 11.13
CA ARG A 75 -1.55 -13.09 10.82
C ARG A 75 -2.69 -12.14 10.53
N PRO A 76 -3.18 -12.07 9.30
CA PRO A 76 -4.29 -11.16 8.98
C PRO A 76 -5.59 -11.66 9.65
N PRO A 77 -6.55 -10.76 9.90
CA PRO A 77 -7.85 -11.20 10.40
C PRO A 77 -8.57 -12.00 9.33
N ALA A 78 -9.43 -12.91 9.77
CA ALA A 78 -10.23 -13.71 8.84
C ALA A 78 -11.25 -12.86 8.10
N THR A 79 -11.75 -11.82 8.75
CA THR A 79 -12.71 -10.89 8.16
C THR A 79 -12.36 -9.47 8.55
N VAL A 80 -12.80 -8.51 7.75
CA VAL A 80 -12.62 -7.08 8.02
C VAL A 80 -14.00 -6.41 7.99
N PRO A 81 -14.13 -5.25 8.65
CA PRO A 81 -15.38 -4.49 8.58
C PRO A 81 -15.73 -4.12 7.15
N LEU A 82 -16.99 -3.85 6.90
CA LEU A 82 -17.39 -3.32 5.60
C LEU A 82 -16.70 -1.98 5.36
N PRO A 83 -16.29 -1.70 4.10
CA PRO A 83 -15.67 -0.42 3.78
C PRO A 83 -16.68 0.72 3.92
N PRO A 84 -16.20 1.92 4.23
CA PRO A 84 -17.07 3.10 4.19
C PRO A 84 -17.42 3.43 2.74
N LEU A 85 -18.43 4.28 2.56
CA LEU A 85 -18.71 4.86 1.26
C LEU A 85 -17.70 5.97 1.02
N PHE A 86 -16.84 5.76 0.03
CA PHE A 86 -15.81 6.73 -0.28
C PHE A 86 -16.33 7.81 -1.20
N ALA A 87 -15.91 9.05 -0.94
CA ALA A 87 -16.20 10.16 -1.83
C ALA A 87 -15.44 10.00 -3.15
N GLU A 88 -16.02 10.54 -4.21
CA GLU A 88 -15.34 10.57 -5.50
C GLU A 88 -14.06 11.38 -5.40
N LEU A 89 -12.99 10.89 -6.05
CA LEU A 89 -11.71 11.57 -6.03
C LEU A 89 -11.70 12.73 -7.03
N PRO A 90 -11.05 13.86 -6.67
CA PRO A 90 -10.78 14.89 -7.67
C PRO A 90 -9.86 14.35 -8.75
N TRP A 91 -9.92 14.95 -9.94
CA TRP A 91 -9.15 14.47 -11.08
C TRP A 91 -7.65 14.35 -10.79
N LYS A 92 -7.11 15.23 -9.96
CA LYS A 92 -5.67 15.26 -9.69
C LYS A 92 -5.17 14.10 -8.83
N LEU A 93 -6.07 13.32 -8.23
CA LEU A 93 -5.71 12.20 -7.37
C LEU A 93 -6.21 10.90 -7.97
N VAL A 94 -5.43 9.84 -7.78
CA VAL A 94 -5.84 8.49 -8.18
C VAL A 94 -5.62 7.55 -7.00
N ASP A 95 -6.40 6.46 -6.99
CA ASP A 95 -6.25 5.39 -6.02
C ASP A 95 -5.14 4.46 -6.47
N VAL A 96 -4.11 4.32 -5.65
CA VAL A 96 -2.93 3.54 -6.01
C VAL A 96 -3.29 2.08 -6.31
N PHE A 97 -4.14 1.48 -5.48
CA PHE A 97 -4.49 0.06 -5.67
C PHE A 97 -5.38 -0.17 -6.88
N GLU A 98 -6.12 0.83 -7.34
CA GLU A 98 -6.90 0.72 -8.57
C GLU A 98 -6.07 1.03 -9.80
N GLU A 99 -5.23 2.06 -9.72
CA GLU A 99 -4.44 2.50 -10.87
C GLU A 99 -3.21 1.62 -11.11
N GLU A 100 -2.59 1.15 -10.03
CA GLU A 100 -1.36 0.37 -10.10
C GLU A 100 -1.41 -0.80 -9.12
N PRO A 101 -2.29 -1.77 -9.34
CA PRO A 101 -2.47 -2.85 -8.37
C PRO A 101 -1.21 -3.68 -8.13
N ASP A 102 -0.27 -3.67 -9.06
CA ASP A 102 0.94 -4.48 -8.96
C ASP A 102 2.14 -3.73 -8.39
N ILE A 103 1.97 -2.46 -8.00
CA ILE A 103 3.12 -1.66 -7.57
C ILE A 103 3.84 -2.25 -6.35
N PHE A 104 3.11 -2.87 -5.44
CA PHE A 104 3.70 -3.52 -4.27
C PHE A 104 4.12 -4.95 -4.53
N ARG A 105 3.58 -5.58 -5.55
CA ARG A 105 3.83 -7.00 -5.86
C ARG A 105 5.02 -7.20 -6.77
N TYR A 106 5.40 -6.15 -7.45
CA TYR A 106 6.42 -6.21 -8.49
C TYR A 106 7.67 -6.98 -8.06
N ILE A 107 8.20 -6.63 -6.90
CA ILE A 107 9.47 -7.18 -6.46
C ILE A 107 9.33 -8.63 -6.03
N SER A 108 8.31 -8.93 -5.25
CA SER A 108 8.12 -10.29 -4.77
C SER A 108 7.76 -11.26 -5.88
N ASP A 109 7.09 -10.76 -6.92
CA ASP A 109 6.65 -11.61 -8.03
C ASP A 109 7.77 -11.88 -9.03
N LEU A 110 8.74 -10.99 -9.14
CA LEU A 110 9.80 -11.13 -10.13
C LEU A 110 11.06 -11.81 -9.61
N ARG A 111 11.24 -11.85 -8.31
CA ARG A 111 12.49 -12.38 -7.74
C ARG A 111 12.61 -13.89 -7.65
N PRO A 112 11.55 -14.61 -7.36
CA PRO A 112 11.69 -16.03 -7.03
C PRO A 112 12.36 -16.84 -8.14
N ASP A 113 12.11 -16.45 -9.38
CA ASP A 113 12.58 -17.23 -10.50
C ASP A 113 14.08 -17.11 -10.73
N TRP A 114 14.70 -16.11 -10.17
CA TRP A 114 16.12 -15.86 -10.38
C TRP A 114 17.01 -16.66 -9.46
N GLU A 115 16.44 -17.13 -8.39
CA GLU A 115 17.21 -17.78 -7.34
C GLU A 115 17.38 -19.27 -7.58
N ASP A 116 16.72 -19.75 -8.58
CA ASP A 116 16.77 -21.17 -8.95
C ASP A 116 17.90 -21.48 -9.97
#